data_3756be81e2e6c0f3dcdde292452f4c8e
#
_entry.id   3756be81e2e6c0f3dcdde292452f4c8e
#
_cell.length_a   1.000
_cell.length_b   1.000
_cell.length_c   1.000
_cell.angle_alpha   90.00
_cell.angle_beta   90.00
_cell.angle_gamma   90.00
#
_symmetry.space_group_name_H-M   'P 1'
#
loop_
_entity.id
_entity.type
_entity.pdbx_description
1 polymer ?
#
loop_
_entity_poly.entity_id
_entity_poly.type
_entity_poly.pdbx_seq_one_letter_code
_entity_poly.pdbx_strand_id
1 'polypeptide(L)'
;MSSSDDTTHDDNDSYISPPVLRAAKLLRYVSEGGSLANLRAAASTLGISRTTLLRLIHTLEMERFIERVRGGEYQIGVGLLALVGESAFGQDLVRIALPIVANLAEKSGLSAHLGILDGREAVYLARRVPNVPLASNISVGSRIGAHATTLGRAILAWLDPEEVRALYENYPLGQYTDRTPASWNALRETLGRERAQGYSESDGLVADGVSSIAAPVFDGTGRAIASVNVSGPTARFVHEDGRRDHIAALVVDAAREISVRLGWREASAPPAHAAS
;
A
#
# COMPACT_ATOMS: atom_id res chain seq x y z
N MET A 1 30.68 31.54 24.31
CA MET A 1 30.35 32.30 23.11
C MET A 1 30.48 31.31 21.96
N SER A 2 29.51 30.94 21.22
CA SER A 2 28.15 31.38 20.95
C SER A 2 27.39 30.17 20.39
N SER A 3 26.20 29.98 20.87
CA SER A 3 25.16 29.15 20.32
C SER A 3 24.66 29.72 18.98
N SER A 4 24.35 28.87 18.05
CA SER A 4 23.43 29.06 16.92
C SER A 4 23.14 27.69 16.34
N ASP A 5 22.06 27.24 16.18
CA ASP A 5 20.65 27.52 16.06
C ASP A 5 20.08 26.27 15.40
N ASP A 6 19.36 25.52 16.18
CA ASP A 6 18.53 24.37 15.75
C ASP A 6 17.12 24.92 15.52
N THR A 7 16.85 25.44 14.31
CA THR A 7 15.56 26.02 13.93
C THR A 7 15.16 25.60 12.51
N THR A 8 14.93 24.29 12.28
CA THR A 8 14.33 23.84 11.00
C THR A 8 13.22 22.80 11.17
N HIS A 9 12.60 22.70 12.35
CA HIS A 9 11.53 21.68 12.57
C HIS A 9 10.12 22.22 12.83
N ASP A 10 9.89 23.54 12.87
CA ASP A 10 8.64 24.13 13.40
C ASP A 10 7.72 24.76 12.34
N ASP A 11 8.12 24.91 11.07
CA ASP A 11 7.31 25.65 10.08
C ASP A 11 6.18 24.81 9.45
N ASN A 12 6.23 23.48 9.47
CA ASN A 12 5.20 22.64 8.84
C ASN A 12 3.96 22.42 9.72
N ASP A 13 4.08 22.58 11.04
CA ASP A 13 2.98 22.41 11.99
C ASP A 13 2.00 23.61 11.98
N SER A 14 2.45 24.80 11.55
CA SER A 14 1.61 26.01 11.51
C SER A 14 0.53 25.98 10.42
N TYR A 15 0.67 25.12 9.40
CA TYR A 15 -0.30 24.97 8.31
C TYR A 15 -1.31 23.84 8.54
N ILE A 16 -1.19 23.09 9.63
CA ILE A 16 -2.12 22.01 9.95
C ILE A 16 -3.43 22.61 10.48
N SER A 17 -4.57 22.23 9.86
CA SER A 17 -5.90 22.54 10.40
C SER A 17 -6.32 21.47 11.42
N PRO A 18 -6.34 21.79 12.73
CA PRO A 18 -6.70 20.80 13.75
C PRO A 18 -8.09 20.18 13.58
N PRO A 19 -9.14 20.92 13.13
CA PRO A 19 -10.45 20.33 12.87
C PRO A 19 -10.41 19.26 11.77
N VAL A 20 -9.69 19.53 10.68
CA VAL A 20 -9.56 18.58 9.55
C VAL A 20 -8.80 17.33 9.98
N LEU A 21 -7.70 17.50 10.73
CA LEU A 21 -6.95 16.37 11.28
C LEU A 21 -7.80 15.48 12.19
N ARG A 22 -8.62 16.09 13.04
CA ARG A 22 -9.54 15.37 13.95
C ARG A 22 -10.63 14.64 13.18
N ALA A 23 -11.18 15.24 12.12
CA ALA A 23 -12.13 14.59 11.23
C ALA A 23 -11.53 13.38 10.55
N ALA A 24 -10.31 13.49 10.00
CA ALA A 24 -9.58 12.37 9.40
C ALA A 24 -9.32 11.24 10.41
N LYS A 25 -8.93 11.55 11.65
CA LYS A 25 -8.77 10.56 12.73
C LYS A 25 -10.08 9.83 13.04
N LEU A 26 -11.20 10.55 13.10
CA LEU A 26 -12.51 9.95 13.35
C LEU A 26 -12.94 9.03 12.21
N LEU A 27 -12.72 9.43 10.95
CA LEU A 27 -13.00 8.57 9.78
C LEU A 27 -12.19 7.27 9.82
N ARG A 28 -10.91 7.32 10.16
CA ARG A 28 -10.07 6.11 10.33
C ARG A 28 -10.60 5.24 11.46
N TYR A 29 -10.89 5.81 12.61
CA TYR A 29 -11.45 5.09 13.75
C TYR A 29 -12.73 4.31 13.38
N VAL A 30 -13.66 4.95 12.65
CA VAL A 30 -14.89 4.30 12.17
C VAL A 30 -14.59 3.22 11.12
N SER A 31 -13.66 3.47 10.19
CA SER A 31 -13.28 2.49 9.15
C SER A 31 -12.63 1.23 9.72
N GLU A 32 -11.96 1.34 10.86
CA GLU A 32 -11.33 0.23 11.59
C GLU A 32 -12.31 -0.51 12.52
N GLY A 33 -13.60 -0.16 12.49
CA GLY A 33 -14.64 -0.77 13.33
C GLY A 33 -14.72 -0.18 14.74
N GLY A 34 -14.16 1.01 14.95
CA GLY A 34 -14.26 1.73 16.22
C GLY A 34 -15.69 2.10 16.55
N SER A 35 -16.15 1.76 17.75
CA SER A 35 -17.53 2.00 18.21
C SER A 35 -17.73 3.43 18.69
N LEU A 36 -18.79 4.07 18.20
CA LEU A 36 -19.26 5.37 18.67
C LEU A 36 -20.48 5.26 19.61
N ALA A 37 -20.90 4.06 19.99
CA ALA A 37 -22.00 3.85 20.95
C ALA A 37 -21.66 4.45 22.31
N ASN A 38 -20.38 4.39 22.73
CA ASN A 38 -19.88 5.07 23.92
C ASN A 38 -19.01 6.28 23.55
N LEU A 39 -19.64 7.44 23.40
CA LEU A 39 -18.97 8.69 23.01
C LEU A 39 -17.85 9.13 23.96
N ARG A 40 -17.91 8.76 25.25
CA ARG A 40 -16.86 9.11 26.22
C ARG A 40 -15.60 8.28 25.97
N ALA A 41 -15.76 6.99 25.75
CA ALA A 41 -14.66 6.10 25.42
C ALA A 41 -14.01 6.48 24.08
N ALA A 42 -14.83 6.67 23.04
CA ALA A 42 -14.35 7.11 21.71
C ALA A 42 -13.60 8.45 21.76
N ALA A 43 -14.11 9.44 22.49
CA ALA A 43 -13.45 10.74 22.66
C ALA A 43 -12.09 10.61 23.35
N SER A 44 -11.99 9.74 24.36
CA SER A 44 -10.72 9.42 25.05
C SER A 44 -9.71 8.78 24.11
N THR A 45 -10.15 7.77 23.32
CA THR A 45 -9.29 7.07 22.34
C THR A 45 -8.77 8.03 21.28
N LEU A 46 -9.62 8.96 20.81
CA LEU A 46 -9.27 9.93 19.78
C LEU A 46 -8.50 11.15 20.32
N GLY A 47 -8.35 11.28 21.65
CA GLY A 47 -7.67 12.42 22.28
C GLY A 47 -8.39 13.74 22.06
N ILE A 48 -9.74 13.77 22.00
CA ILE A 48 -10.56 14.96 21.79
C ILE A 48 -11.67 15.10 22.82
N SER A 49 -12.22 16.31 22.97
CA SER A 49 -13.35 16.50 23.86
C SER A 49 -14.63 15.86 23.29
N ARG A 50 -15.55 15.44 24.18
CA ARG A 50 -16.86 14.90 23.78
C ARG A 50 -17.64 15.86 22.89
N THR A 51 -17.57 17.17 23.19
CA THR A 51 -18.24 18.20 22.39
C THR A 51 -17.66 18.30 21.00
N THR A 52 -16.33 18.22 20.87
CA THR A 52 -15.66 18.18 19.56
C THR A 52 -16.07 16.93 18.79
N LEU A 53 -16.08 15.76 19.44
CA LEU A 53 -16.50 14.51 18.81
C LEU A 53 -17.93 14.60 18.27
N LEU A 54 -18.88 15.10 19.05
CA LEU A 54 -20.29 15.27 18.62
C LEU A 54 -20.40 16.19 17.40
N ARG A 55 -19.65 17.31 17.38
CA ARG A 55 -19.65 18.24 16.24
C ARG A 55 -19.08 17.57 14.99
N LEU A 56 -18.02 16.79 15.12
CA LEU A 56 -17.42 16.04 14.00
C LEU A 56 -18.38 14.97 13.48
N ILE A 57 -19.00 14.19 14.35
CA ILE A 57 -20.00 13.18 13.97
C ILE A 57 -21.13 13.86 13.18
N HIS A 58 -21.72 14.91 13.71
CA HIS A 58 -22.82 15.62 13.04
C HIS A 58 -22.42 16.15 11.66
N THR A 59 -21.22 16.76 11.54
CA THR A 59 -20.74 17.27 10.26
C THR A 59 -20.49 16.14 9.25
N LEU A 60 -19.85 15.05 9.68
CA LEU A 60 -19.55 13.93 8.80
C LEU A 60 -20.82 13.13 8.40
N GLU A 61 -21.85 13.09 9.27
CA GLU A 61 -23.18 12.54 8.91
C GLU A 61 -23.88 13.43 7.87
N MET A 62 -23.85 14.76 8.06
CA MET A 62 -24.44 15.71 7.12
C MET A 62 -23.83 15.58 5.72
N GLU A 63 -22.53 15.41 5.64
CA GLU A 63 -21.79 15.17 4.39
C GLU A 63 -21.89 13.71 3.90
N ARG A 64 -22.58 12.84 4.65
CA ARG A 64 -22.72 11.41 4.37
C ARG A 64 -21.38 10.67 4.31
N PHE A 65 -20.36 11.19 4.98
CA PHE A 65 -19.04 10.54 5.10
C PHE A 65 -19.05 9.41 6.12
N ILE A 66 -19.94 9.49 7.11
CA ILE A 66 -20.31 8.39 7.99
C ILE A 66 -21.82 8.25 8.00
N GLU A 67 -22.32 7.05 8.24
CA GLU A 67 -23.74 6.73 8.33
C GLU A 67 -24.01 5.87 9.56
N ARG A 68 -25.14 6.14 10.22
CA ARG A 68 -25.58 5.37 11.37
C ARG A 68 -26.24 4.06 10.91
N VAL A 69 -25.76 2.94 11.44
CA VAL A 69 -26.32 1.61 11.17
C VAL A 69 -27.21 1.13 12.30
N ARG A 70 -27.88 -0.01 12.08
CA ARG A 70 -28.71 -0.63 13.12
C ARG A 70 -27.86 -0.94 14.35
N GLY A 71 -28.40 -0.61 15.54
CA GLY A 71 -27.68 -0.76 16.80
C GLY A 71 -26.99 0.51 17.30
N GLY A 72 -27.01 1.61 16.52
CA GLY A 72 -26.46 2.91 16.93
C GLY A 72 -24.97 3.08 16.66
N GLU A 73 -24.37 2.10 15.98
CA GLU A 73 -22.99 2.16 15.47
C GLU A 73 -22.92 2.99 14.19
N TYR A 74 -21.70 3.31 13.78
CA TYR A 74 -21.41 4.08 12.57
C TYR A 74 -20.54 3.29 11.64
N GLN A 75 -20.71 3.53 10.34
CA GLN A 75 -19.87 3.02 9.26
C GLN A 75 -19.50 4.15 8.30
N ILE A 76 -18.52 3.91 7.42
CA ILE A 76 -18.20 4.81 6.32
C ILE A 76 -19.42 4.91 5.40
N GLY A 77 -19.84 6.15 5.14
CA GLY A 77 -21.05 6.48 4.39
C GLY A 77 -20.80 6.62 2.88
N VAL A 78 -21.89 6.62 2.13
CA VAL A 78 -21.86 6.70 0.67
C VAL A 78 -21.29 8.02 0.14
N GLY A 79 -21.28 9.10 0.92
CA GLY A 79 -20.66 10.38 0.52
C GLY A 79 -19.15 10.24 0.27
N LEU A 80 -18.44 9.48 1.11
CA LEU A 80 -17.03 9.16 0.87
C LEU A 80 -16.84 8.26 -0.35
N LEU A 81 -17.73 7.28 -0.54
CA LEU A 81 -17.71 6.41 -1.72
C LEU A 81 -17.96 7.20 -3.00
N ALA A 82 -18.85 8.20 -2.97
CA ALA A 82 -19.10 9.10 -4.09
C ALA A 82 -17.86 9.92 -4.47
N LEU A 83 -17.15 10.48 -3.48
CA LEU A 83 -15.89 11.21 -3.73
C LEU A 83 -14.81 10.32 -4.35
N VAL A 84 -14.67 9.08 -3.87
CA VAL A 84 -13.79 8.09 -4.51
C VAL A 84 -14.32 7.78 -5.91
N GLY A 85 -15.65 7.72 -6.07
CA GLY A 85 -16.39 7.47 -7.28
C GLY A 85 -16.13 8.48 -8.40
N GLU A 86 -15.95 9.71 -8.05
CA GLU A 86 -15.69 10.82 -8.98
C GLU A 86 -14.19 10.99 -9.28
N SER A 87 -13.30 10.38 -8.48
CA SER A 87 -11.86 10.43 -8.74
C SER A 87 -11.48 9.38 -9.80
N ALA A 88 -11.11 9.81 -10.98
CA ALA A 88 -10.70 8.95 -12.11
C ALA A 88 -9.54 7.99 -11.77
N PHE A 89 -8.69 8.33 -10.79
CA PHE A 89 -7.49 7.55 -10.45
C PHE A 89 -7.76 6.31 -9.59
N GLY A 90 -8.71 6.37 -8.65
CA GLY A 90 -8.93 5.28 -7.68
C GLY A 90 -9.92 4.20 -8.13
N GLN A 91 -10.92 4.57 -8.92
CA GLN A 91 -12.01 3.68 -9.30
C GLN A 91 -11.58 2.61 -10.29
N ASP A 92 -10.87 3.00 -11.34
CA ASP A 92 -10.50 2.06 -12.39
C ASP A 92 -9.45 1.07 -11.88
N LEU A 93 -8.45 1.51 -11.11
CA LEU A 93 -7.43 0.63 -10.57
C LEU A 93 -8.02 -0.48 -9.68
N VAL A 94 -8.74 -0.10 -8.62
CA VAL A 94 -9.29 -1.08 -7.66
C VAL A 94 -10.37 -1.95 -8.32
N ARG A 95 -11.27 -1.37 -9.09
CA ARG A 95 -12.33 -2.10 -9.81
C ARG A 95 -11.78 -3.13 -10.80
N ILE A 96 -10.74 -2.76 -11.55
CA ILE A 96 -10.07 -3.65 -12.50
C ILE A 96 -9.28 -4.72 -11.76
N ALA A 97 -8.55 -4.36 -10.71
CA ALA A 97 -7.65 -5.25 -10.02
C ALA A 97 -8.35 -6.28 -9.12
N LEU A 98 -9.48 -5.94 -8.50
CA LEU A 98 -10.17 -6.80 -7.53
C LEU A 98 -10.43 -8.23 -8.03
N PRO A 99 -11.01 -8.48 -9.22
CA PRO A 99 -11.23 -9.84 -9.73
C PRO A 99 -9.92 -10.56 -10.03
N ILE A 100 -8.89 -9.85 -10.49
CA ILE A 100 -7.57 -10.43 -10.81
C ILE A 100 -6.84 -10.82 -9.53
N VAL A 101 -6.86 -9.97 -8.49
CA VAL A 101 -6.30 -10.27 -7.17
C VAL A 101 -7.01 -11.45 -6.51
N ALA A 102 -8.34 -11.58 -6.71
CA ALA A 102 -9.08 -12.75 -6.22
C ALA A 102 -8.61 -14.04 -6.92
N ASN A 103 -8.51 -14.05 -8.23
CA ASN A 103 -8.00 -15.18 -9.01
C ASN A 103 -6.54 -15.53 -8.65
N LEU A 104 -5.69 -14.51 -8.42
CA LEU A 104 -4.32 -14.70 -7.96
C LEU A 104 -4.26 -15.40 -6.60
N ALA A 105 -5.11 -14.98 -5.65
CA ALA A 105 -5.19 -15.63 -4.33
C ALA A 105 -5.63 -17.08 -4.42
N GLU A 106 -6.61 -17.39 -5.27
CA GLU A 106 -7.10 -18.76 -5.48
C GLU A 106 -6.02 -19.65 -6.13
N LYS A 107 -5.39 -19.19 -7.20
CA LYS A 107 -4.38 -19.96 -7.94
C LYS A 107 -3.11 -20.20 -7.13
N SER A 108 -2.65 -19.20 -6.39
CA SER A 108 -1.42 -19.31 -5.57
C SER A 108 -1.67 -20.04 -4.25
N GLY A 109 -2.91 -20.04 -3.74
CA GLY A 109 -3.24 -20.46 -2.38
C GLY A 109 -2.61 -19.59 -1.30
N LEU A 110 -2.29 -18.32 -1.62
CA LEU A 110 -1.64 -17.33 -0.77
C LEU A 110 -2.52 -16.07 -0.64
N SER A 111 -2.29 -15.27 0.40
CA SER A 111 -2.96 -13.97 0.51
C SER A 111 -2.43 -13.04 -0.58
N ALA A 112 -3.33 -12.48 -1.39
CA ALA A 112 -3.00 -11.54 -2.45
C ALA A 112 -3.48 -10.12 -2.11
N HIS A 113 -2.68 -9.13 -2.49
CA HIS A 113 -2.97 -7.72 -2.21
C HIS A 113 -2.67 -6.85 -3.43
N LEU A 114 -3.37 -5.72 -3.49
CA LEU A 114 -3.06 -4.58 -4.35
C LEU A 114 -2.60 -3.44 -3.44
N GLY A 115 -1.58 -2.70 -3.83
CA GLY A 115 -1.14 -1.52 -3.12
C GLY A 115 -0.54 -0.46 -4.03
N ILE A 116 -0.43 0.74 -3.48
CA ILE A 116 0.18 1.91 -4.10
C ILE A 116 1.32 2.44 -3.22
N LEU A 117 2.10 3.34 -3.78
CA LEU A 117 3.08 4.12 -3.04
C LEU A 117 2.47 5.46 -2.62
N ASP A 118 2.58 5.80 -1.34
CA ASP A 118 2.26 7.12 -0.81
C ASP A 118 3.47 7.65 -0.02
N GLY A 119 4.23 8.52 -0.63
CA GLY A 119 5.53 8.96 -0.12
C GLY A 119 6.50 7.78 0.04
N ARG A 120 6.84 7.44 1.28
CA ARG A 120 7.74 6.32 1.63
C ARG A 120 7.03 5.07 2.11
N GLU A 121 5.71 5.04 2.02
CA GLU A 121 4.88 3.93 2.51
C GLU A 121 4.14 3.21 1.39
N ALA A 122 4.09 1.91 1.48
CA ALA A 122 3.16 1.09 0.71
C ALA A 122 1.80 1.09 1.41
N VAL A 123 0.75 1.48 0.68
CA VAL A 123 -0.64 1.51 1.16
C VAL A 123 -1.42 0.39 0.50
N TYR A 124 -2.03 -0.46 1.30
CA TYR A 124 -2.79 -1.61 0.85
C TYR A 124 -4.22 -1.23 0.49
N LEU A 125 -4.59 -1.31 -0.79
CA LEU A 125 -5.91 -0.91 -1.30
C LEU A 125 -6.91 -2.06 -1.42
N ALA A 126 -6.43 -3.28 -1.64
CA ALA A 126 -7.27 -4.46 -1.73
C ALA A 126 -6.55 -5.68 -1.16
N ARG A 127 -7.34 -6.62 -0.65
CA ARG A 127 -6.88 -7.89 -0.10
C ARG A 127 -7.82 -9.01 -0.48
N ARG A 128 -7.25 -10.15 -0.84
CA ARG A 128 -7.96 -11.44 -0.94
C ARG A 128 -7.18 -12.50 -0.20
N VAL A 129 -7.91 -13.24 0.62
CA VAL A 129 -7.36 -14.33 1.43
C VAL A 129 -7.96 -15.62 0.92
N PRO A 130 -7.14 -16.61 0.56
CA PRO A 130 -7.64 -17.93 0.22
C PRO A 130 -8.25 -18.60 1.48
N ASN A 131 -9.08 -19.61 1.26
CA ASN A 131 -9.65 -20.37 2.39
C ASN A 131 -8.59 -21.33 2.97
N VAL A 132 -7.65 -20.76 3.76
CA VAL A 132 -6.54 -21.50 4.40
C VAL A 132 -6.43 -21.12 5.88
N PRO A 133 -5.94 -22.02 6.74
CA PRO A 133 -5.85 -21.78 8.20
C PRO A 133 -4.91 -20.63 8.57
N LEU A 134 -3.88 -20.36 7.77
CA LEU A 134 -2.88 -19.31 8.02
C LEU A 134 -2.87 -18.32 6.85
N ALA A 135 -3.23 -17.08 7.13
CA ALA A 135 -3.26 -15.98 6.17
C ALA A 135 -2.52 -14.76 6.70
N SER A 136 -2.03 -13.92 5.79
CA SER A 136 -1.45 -12.63 6.15
C SER A 136 -2.47 -11.77 6.89
N ASN A 137 -2.06 -11.10 7.96
CA ASN A 137 -2.93 -10.22 8.77
C ASN A 137 -2.92 -8.76 8.30
N ILE A 138 -2.36 -8.45 7.13
CA ILE A 138 -2.33 -7.10 6.58
C ILE A 138 -3.74 -6.73 6.12
N SER A 139 -4.28 -5.62 6.64
CA SER A 139 -5.62 -5.14 6.30
C SER A 139 -5.59 -4.08 5.19
N VAL A 140 -6.71 -3.87 4.52
CA VAL A 140 -6.90 -2.71 3.63
C VAL A 140 -6.72 -1.44 4.44
N GLY A 141 -6.00 -0.46 3.88
CA GLY A 141 -5.61 0.77 4.59
C GLY A 141 -4.31 0.66 5.40
N SER A 142 -3.74 -0.54 5.59
CA SER A 142 -2.43 -0.67 6.24
C SER A 142 -1.35 0.10 5.48
N ARG A 143 -0.44 0.69 6.24
CA ARG A 143 0.70 1.48 5.75
C ARG A 143 1.99 0.89 6.32
N ILE A 144 2.90 0.49 5.46
CA ILE A 144 4.17 -0.14 5.85
C ILE A 144 5.27 0.49 5.00
N GLY A 145 6.46 0.71 5.58
CA GLY A 145 7.60 1.28 4.87
C GLY A 145 7.86 0.59 3.53
N ALA A 146 7.82 1.35 2.44
CA ALA A 146 7.89 0.80 1.08
C ALA A 146 9.23 0.11 0.80
N HIS A 147 10.32 0.56 1.43
CA HIS A 147 11.64 -0.08 1.34
C HIS A 147 11.67 -1.51 1.87
N ALA A 148 10.81 -1.85 2.85
CA ALA A 148 10.77 -3.16 3.47
C ALA A 148 9.79 -4.12 2.79
N THR A 149 8.72 -3.60 2.17
CA THR A 149 7.69 -4.43 1.55
C THR A 149 8.00 -4.75 0.09
N THR A 150 7.65 -5.94 -0.38
CA THR A 150 7.72 -6.26 -1.82
C THR A 150 6.78 -5.36 -2.63
N LEU A 151 5.58 -5.05 -2.10
CA LEU A 151 4.65 -4.11 -2.75
C LEU A 151 5.29 -2.74 -3.01
N GLY A 152 5.94 -2.16 -2.01
CA GLY A 152 6.61 -0.88 -2.15
C GLY A 152 7.79 -0.93 -3.10
N ARG A 153 8.67 -1.92 -2.94
CA ARG A 153 9.85 -2.06 -3.79
C ARG A 153 9.51 -2.36 -5.24
N ALA A 154 8.44 -3.13 -5.50
CA ALA A 154 7.95 -3.37 -6.86
C ALA A 154 7.50 -2.07 -7.58
N ILE A 155 7.12 -1.03 -6.86
CA ILE A 155 6.87 0.29 -7.44
C ILE A 155 8.19 1.06 -7.53
N LEU A 156 8.93 1.17 -6.41
CA LEU A 156 10.17 1.95 -6.33
C LEU A 156 11.20 1.55 -7.39
N ALA A 157 11.32 0.25 -7.69
CA ALA A 157 12.27 -0.25 -8.67
C ALA A 157 12.01 0.26 -10.11
N TRP A 158 10.78 0.73 -10.40
CA TRP A 158 10.39 1.24 -11.72
C TRP A 158 10.13 2.75 -11.77
N LEU A 159 10.27 3.45 -10.65
CA LEU A 159 10.31 4.92 -10.65
C LEU A 159 11.63 5.44 -11.22
N ASP A 160 11.69 6.74 -11.48
CA ASP A 160 12.92 7.43 -11.81
C ASP A 160 13.94 7.28 -10.66
N PRO A 161 15.18 6.86 -10.91
CA PRO A 161 16.19 6.69 -9.87
C PRO A 161 16.44 7.95 -9.02
N GLU A 162 16.34 9.15 -9.60
CA GLU A 162 16.50 10.40 -8.86
C GLU A 162 15.29 10.70 -7.96
N GLU A 163 14.06 10.31 -8.39
CA GLU A 163 12.87 10.39 -7.56
C GLU A 163 13.03 9.49 -6.31
N VAL A 164 13.49 8.26 -6.49
CA VAL A 164 13.72 7.32 -5.39
C VAL A 164 14.86 7.78 -4.48
N ARG A 165 15.93 8.32 -5.08
CA ARG A 165 17.06 8.90 -4.34
C ARG A 165 16.61 10.05 -3.44
N ALA A 166 15.81 10.98 -3.97
CA ALA A 166 15.28 12.10 -3.19
C ALA A 166 14.41 11.65 -2.00
N LEU A 167 13.73 10.51 -2.14
CA LEU A 167 12.94 9.93 -1.05
C LEU A 167 13.80 9.31 0.08
N TYR A 168 14.95 8.71 -0.25
CA TYR A 168 15.62 7.78 0.66
C TYR A 168 17.09 8.08 0.99
N GLU A 169 17.83 8.91 0.20
CA GLU A 169 19.28 9.09 0.39
C GLU A 169 19.64 9.57 1.81
N ASN A 170 18.85 10.49 2.36
CA ASN A 170 19.06 11.08 3.68
C ASN A 170 18.00 10.68 4.70
N TYR A 171 17.23 9.61 4.41
CA TYR A 171 16.16 9.17 5.28
C TYR A 171 16.58 7.90 6.04
N PRO A 172 16.44 7.87 7.38
CA PRO A 172 16.75 6.67 8.15
C PRO A 172 15.72 5.57 7.83
N LEU A 173 16.21 4.44 7.31
CA LEU A 173 15.37 3.30 6.99
C LEU A 173 15.04 2.53 8.29
N GLY A 174 13.75 2.42 8.59
CA GLY A 174 13.28 1.61 9.71
C GLY A 174 13.51 0.11 9.45
N GLN A 175 14.08 -0.59 10.41
CA GLN A 175 14.25 -2.03 10.36
C GLN A 175 13.06 -2.74 10.97
N TYR A 176 12.50 -3.71 10.26
CA TYR A 176 11.44 -4.60 10.73
C TYR A 176 12.02 -5.95 11.19
N THR A 177 13.07 -6.41 10.50
CA THR A 177 13.87 -7.60 10.83
C THR A 177 15.33 -7.31 10.50
N ASP A 178 16.24 -8.19 10.88
CA ASP A 178 17.68 -8.09 10.54
C ASP A 178 17.94 -8.16 9.02
N ARG A 179 16.97 -8.60 8.23
CA ARG A 179 17.05 -8.70 6.76
C ARG A 179 16.54 -7.47 6.03
N THR A 180 15.83 -6.57 6.72
CA THR A 180 15.32 -5.32 6.12
C THR A 180 16.50 -4.46 5.64
N PRO A 181 16.47 -3.89 4.41
CA PRO A 181 17.51 -2.96 3.97
C PRO A 181 17.66 -1.80 4.95
N ALA A 182 18.84 -1.66 5.53
CA ALA A 182 19.11 -0.68 6.61
C ALA A 182 19.76 0.62 6.10
N SER A 183 20.07 0.72 4.80
CA SER A 183 20.72 1.89 4.21
C SER A 183 20.24 2.14 2.79
N TRP A 184 20.40 3.38 2.31
CA TRP A 184 20.12 3.75 0.94
C TRP A 184 20.89 2.86 -0.08
N ASN A 185 22.16 2.57 0.17
CA ASN A 185 22.94 1.74 -0.73
C ASN A 185 22.39 0.32 -0.82
N ALA A 186 22.03 -0.30 0.31
CA ALA A 186 21.43 -1.63 0.33
C ALA A 186 20.07 -1.65 -0.39
N LEU A 187 19.25 -0.62 -0.18
CA LEU A 187 17.98 -0.47 -0.89
C LEU A 187 18.19 -0.33 -2.39
N ARG A 188 19.08 0.56 -2.83
CA ARG A 188 19.40 0.79 -4.25
C ARG A 188 19.87 -0.47 -4.96
N GLU A 189 20.75 -1.24 -4.34
CA GLU A 189 21.21 -2.53 -4.90
C GLU A 189 20.05 -3.53 -5.01
N THR A 190 19.19 -3.60 -4.00
CA THR A 190 18.02 -4.46 -4.03
C THR A 190 17.06 -4.07 -5.16
N LEU A 191 16.74 -2.78 -5.29
CA LEU A 191 15.87 -2.28 -6.36
C LEU A 191 16.46 -2.55 -7.76
N GLY A 192 17.78 -2.43 -7.93
CA GLY A 192 18.45 -2.75 -9.18
C GLY A 192 18.32 -4.22 -9.58
N ARG A 193 18.48 -5.15 -8.63
CA ARG A 193 18.28 -6.59 -8.85
C ARG A 193 16.81 -6.91 -9.17
N GLU A 194 15.87 -6.35 -8.40
CA GLU A 194 14.44 -6.57 -8.58
C GLU A 194 13.94 -6.03 -9.92
N ARG A 195 14.47 -4.88 -10.38
CA ARG A 195 14.19 -4.36 -11.72
C ARG A 195 14.69 -5.29 -12.82
N ALA A 196 15.89 -5.83 -12.67
CA ALA A 196 16.50 -6.73 -13.66
C ALA A 196 15.74 -8.07 -13.77
N GLN A 197 15.20 -8.59 -12.67
CA GLN A 197 14.44 -9.85 -12.67
C GLN A 197 12.96 -9.66 -13.03
N GLY A 198 12.42 -8.43 -12.98
CA GLY A 198 11.03 -8.14 -13.36
C GLY A 198 10.02 -8.17 -12.21
N TYR A 199 10.43 -8.50 -10.99
CA TYR A 199 9.58 -8.57 -9.80
C TYR A 199 10.39 -8.35 -8.52
N SER A 200 9.72 -8.03 -7.43
CA SER A 200 10.31 -7.94 -6.08
C SER A 200 10.00 -9.18 -5.28
N GLU A 201 10.95 -9.61 -4.46
CA GLU A 201 10.77 -10.75 -3.58
C GLU A 201 11.31 -10.50 -2.18
N SER A 202 10.80 -11.25 -1.22
CA SER A 202 11.15 -11.11 0.18
C SER A 202 11.10 -12.46 0.88
N ASP A 203 12.09 -12.69 1.71
CA ASP A 203 12.11 -13.76 2.71
C ASP A 203 12.37 -13.12 4.07
N GLY A 204 11.30 -12.92 4.85
CA GLY A 204 11.39 -12.41 6.21
C GLY A 204 11.80 -10.94 6.35
N LEU A 205 11.56 -10.06 5.36
CA LEU A 205 11.95 -8.64 5.44
C LEU A 205 11.04 -7.79 6.35
N VAL A 206 9.77 -8.15 6.49
CA VAL A 206 8.80 -7.45 7.35
C VAL A 206 8.49 -8.25 8.61
N ALA A 207 8.44 -9.57 8.49
CA ALA A 207 8.21 -10.49 9.61
C ALA A 207 8.89 -11.84 9.32
N ASP A 208 9.54 -12.41 10.33
CA ASP A 208 10.18 -13.71 10.20
C ASP A 208 9.17 -14.80 9.85
N GLY A 209 9.58 -15.71 8.97
CA GLY A 209 8.75 -16.80 8.49
C GLY A 209 7.69 -16.42 7.48
N VAL A 210 7.68 -15.15 7.02
CA VAL A 210 6.76 -14.65 5.99
C VAL A 210 7.55 -14.26 4.74
N SER A 211 7.22 -14.89 3.62
CA SER A 211 7.76 -14.55 2.31
C SER A 211 6.70 -13.93 1.43
N SER A 212 7.14 -13.15 0.45
CA SER A 212 6.24 -12.50 -0.52
C SER A 212 6.93 -12.25 -1.85
N ILE A 213 6.12 -12.19 -2.92
CA ILE A 213 6.54 -11.82 -4.27
C ILE A 213 5.57 -10.76 -4.78
N ALA A 214 6.07 -9.71 -5.42
CA ALA A 214 5.28 -8.61 -5.98
C ALA A 214 5.74 -8.23 -7.38
N ALA A 215 4.82 -7.73 -8.21
CA ALA A 215 5.15 -7.17 -9.51
C ALA A 215 4.47 -5.81 -9.71
N PRO A 216 5.10 -4.88 -10.47
CA PRO A 216 4.61 -3.56 -10.72
C PRO A 216 3.38 -3.57 -11.65
N VAL A 217 2.48 -2.65 -11.42
CA VAL A 217 1.33 -2.35 -12.28
C VAL A 217 1.57 -0.99 -12.93
N PHE A 218 1.52 -0.96 -14.25
CA PHE A 218 1.77 0.23 -15.07
C PHE A 218 0.48 0.86 -15.58
N ASP A 219 0.47 2.16 -15.70
CA ASP A 219 -0.59 2.90 -16.40
C ASP A 219 -0.30 2.99 -17.91
N GLY A 220 -1.21 3.65 -18.65
CA GLY A 220 -1.08 3.86 -20.10
C GLY A 220 0.14 4.69 -20.53
N THR A 221 0.81 5.37 -19.61
CA THR A 221 2.06 6.12 -19.85
C THR A 221 3.31 5.27 -19.63
N GLY A 222 3.18 4.07 -19.07
CA GLY A 222 4.27 3.19 -18.68
C GLY A 222 4.86 3.49 -17.31
N ARG A 223 4.22 4.35 -16.51
CA ARG A 223 4.62 4.63 -15.13
C ARG A 223 4.08 3.53 -14.20
N ALA A 224 4.93 3.05 -13.29
CA ALA A 224 4.50 2.16 -12.21
C ALA A 224 3.66 2.96 -11.19
N ILE A 225 2.36 2.68 -11.13
CA ILE A 225 1.39 3.39 -10.28
C ILE A 225 0.91 2.56 -9.10
N ALA A 226 1.05 1.25 -9.19
CA ALA A 226 0.62 0.29 -8.18
C ALA A 226 1.47 -0.97 -8.26
N SER A 227 1.21 -1.92 -7.39
CA SER A 227 1.75 -3.28 -7.45
C SER A 227 0.76 -4.29 -6.90
N VAL A 228 0.91 -5.54 -7.33
CA VAL A 228 0.22 -6.68 -6.72
C VAL A 228 1.24 -7.62 -6.11
N ASN A 229 0.87 -8.25 -5.00
CA ASN A 229 1.72 -9.25 -4.37
C ASN A 229 0.90 -10.46 -3.91
N VAL A 230 1.65 -11.53 -3.63
CA VAL A 230 1.20 -12.60 -2.75
C VAL A 230 2.13 -12.69 -1.55
N SER A 231 1.58 -13.05 -0.39
CA SER A 231 2.34 -13.28 0.83
C SER A 231 1.81 -14.47 1.62
N GLY A 232 2.70 -15.12 2.35
CA GLY A 232 2.35 -16.27 3.17
C GLY A 232 3.57 -16.89 3.86
N PRO A 233 3.40 -18.05 4.51
CA PRO A 233 4.50 -18.74 5.18
C PRO A 233 5.65 -19.06 4.23
N THR A 234 6.90 -18.83 4.63
CA THR A 234 8.13 -19.07 3.83
C THR A 234 8.18 -20.48 3.24
N ALA A 235 7.70 -21.48 3.97
CA ALA A 235 7.63 -22.86 3.49
C ALA A 235 6.80 -23.07 2.19
N ARG A 236 5.99 -22.06 1.81
CA ARG A 236 5.22 -22.08 0.55
C ARG A 236 6.01 -21.53 -0.63
N PHE A 237 7.18 -20.92 -0.42
CA PHE A 237 8.03 -20.27 -1.42
C PHE A 237 9.36 -21.04 -1.64
N VAL A 238 9.32 -22.36 -1.59
CA VAL A 238 10.53 -23.18 -1.77
C VAL A 238 10.98 -23.21 -3.24
N HIS A 239 12.31 -23.26 -3.44
CA HIS A 239 12.92 -23.29 -4.75
C HIS A 239 12.98 -24.69 -5.37
N GLU A 240 13.10 -25.73 -4.53
CA GLU A 240 13.47 -27.10 -4.92
C GLU A 240 12.45 -27.80 -5.85
N ASP A 241 11.20 -27.36 -5.85
CA ASP A 241 10.13 -27.93 -6.69
C ASP A 241 9.61 -26.99 -7.78
N GLY A 242 10.30 -25.86 -8.04
CA GLY A 242 9.87 -24.84 -9.01
C GLY A 242 8.66 -24.02 -8.57
N ARG A 243 8.17 -24.21 -7.34
CA ARG A 243 6.98 -23.55 -6.83
C ARG A 243 7.13 -22.04 -6.76
N ARG A 244 8.32 -21.55 -6.36
CA ARG A 244 8.60 -20.13 -6.28
C ARG A 244 8.51 -19.46 -7.65
N ASP A 245 9.09 -20.05 -8.68
CA ASP A 245 9.06 -19.53 -10.04
C ASP A 245 7.64 -19.53 -10.60
N HIS A 246 6.86 -20.57 -10.27
CA HIS A 246 5.44 -20.61 -10.61
C HIS A 246 4.66 -19.48 -9.93
N ILE A 247 4.89 -19.22 -8.64
CA ILE A 247 4.26 -18.10 -7.92
C ILE A 247 4.68 -16.77 -8.53
N ALA A 248 5.97 -16.59 -8.86
CA ALA A 248 6.45 -15.37 -9.50
C ALA A 248 5.76 -15.13 -10.85
N ALA A 249 5.63 -16.16 -11.68
CA ALA A 249 4.91 -16.09 -12.95
C ALA A 249 3.45 -15.67 -12.75
N LEU A 250 2.73 -16.27 -11.80
CA LEU A 250 1.34 -15.88 -11.49
C LEU A 250 1.21 -14.42 -11.07
N VAL A 251 2.15 -13.90 -10.28
CA VAL A 251 2.15 -12.50 -9.81
C VAL A 251 2.44 -11.55 -10.97
N VAL A 252 3.44 -11.86 -11.80
CA VAL A 252 3.80 -11.07 -12.98
C VAL A 252 2.65 -11.03 -13.99
N ASP A 253 2.02 -12.17 -14.26
CA ASP A 253 0.86 -12.26 -15.16
C ASP A 253 -0.32 -11.44 -14.64
N ALA A 254 -0.61 -11.50 -13.35
CA ALA A 254 -1.67 -10.71 -12.73
C ALA A 254 -1.40 -9.20 -12.83
N ALA A 255 -0.16 -8.76 -12.55
CA ALA A 255 0.25 -7.37 -12.67
C ALA A 255 0.15 -6.88 -14.13
N ARG A 256 0.59 -7.70 -15.09
CA ARG A 256 0.49 -7.42 -16.52
C ARG A 256 -0.97 -7.31 -16.97
N GLU A 257 -1.84 -8.22 -16.54
CA GLU A 257 -3.27 -8.18 -16.87
C GLU A 257 -3.92 -6.88 -16.39
N ILE A 258 -3.63 -6.45 -15.15
CA ILE A 258 -4.12 -5.18 -14.62
C ILE A 258 -3.58 -4.02 -15.45
N SER A 259 -2.28 -4.00 -15.73
CA SER A 259 -1.62 -2.94 -16.51
C SER A 259 -2.23 -2.78 -17.91
N VAL A 260 -2.45 -3.88 -18.62
CA VAL A 260 -3.08 -3.88 -19.96
C VAL A 260 -4.49 -3.30 -19.89
N ARG A 261 -5.27 -3.66 -18.87
CA ARG A 261 -6.63 -3.12 -18.68
C ARG A 261 -6.65 -1.64 -18.28
N LEU A 262 -5.51 -1.12 -17.73
CA LEU A 262 -5.29 0.30 -17.47
C LEU A 262 -4.71 1.06 -18.67
N GLY A 263 -4.59 0.39 -19.83
CA GLY A 263 -4.13 1.01 -21.07
C GLY A 263 -2.63 0.90 -21.32
N TRP A 264 -1.89 0.18 -20.47
CA TRP A 264 -0.46 -0.09 -20.71
C TRP A 264 -0.28 -0.95 -21.96
N ARG A 265 0.70 -0.58 -22.77
CA ARG A 265 1.13 -1.34 -23.94
C ARG A 265 2.59 -1.71 -23.74
N GLU A 266 2.89 -3.00 -23.80
CA GLU A 266 4.27 -3.45 -23.83
C GLU A 266 4.96 -2.81 -25.04
N ALA A 267 6.07 -2.08 -24.81
CA ALA A 267 6.86 -1.55 -25.92
C ALA A 267 7.27 -2.73 -26.79
N SER A 268 6.83 -2.73 -28.03
CA SER A 268 7.28 -3.74 -29.02
C SER A 268 8.79 -3.71 -29.02
N ALA A 269 9.44 -4.84 -28.80
CA ALA A 269 10.89 -4.95 -28.95
C ALA A 269 11.25 -4.34 -30.31
N PRO A 270 12.28 -3.47 -30.39
CA PRO A 270 12.70 -2.95 -31.67
C PRO A 270 13.01 -4.13 -32.60
N PRO A 271 12.61 -4.10 -33.88
CA PRO A 271 12.90 -5.17 -34.79
C PRO A 271 14.41 -5.41 -34.77
N ALA A 272 14.79 -6.70 -34.59
CA ALA A 272 16.19 -7.09 -34.66
C ALA A 272 16.73 -6.56 -36.00
N HIS A 273 17.64 -5.58 -35.94
CA HIS A 273 18.35 -5.12 -37.11
C HIS A 273 19.03 -6.33 -37.71
N ALA A 274 18.57 -6.73 -38.89
CA ALA A 274 19.27 -7.67 -39.74
C ALA A 274 20.71 -7.12 -39.97
N ALA A 275 21.65 -7.80 -39.36
CA ALA A 275 23.07 -7.60 -39.69
C ALA A 275 23.25 -8.02 -41.13
N SER A 276 23.53 -7.06 -42.01
CA SER A 276 24.03 -7.24 -43.34
C SER A 276 25.56 -7.19 -43.31
#